data_2eb2b056ab3ee7f037f3f658808a09ad
#
_entry.id   2eb2b056ab3ee7f037f3f658808a09ad
#
_cell.length_a   1.000
_cell.length_b   1.000
_cell.length_c   1.000
_cell.angle_alpha   90.00
_cell.angle_beta   90.00
_cell.angle_gamma   90.00
#
_symmetry.space_group_name_H-M   'P 1'
#
loop_
_entity.id
_entity.type
_entity.pdbx_description
1 polymer ?
#
loop_
_entity_poly.entity_id
_entity_poly.type
_entity_poly.pdbx_seq_one_letter_code
_entity_poly.pdbx_strand_id
1 'polypeptide(L)'
;MEPKLLIIRGTPGSGKSTIAKKIAVKFGVAHFENDQFLMHGDKYVWTPDDAKAAAKKCFDSVMQTLRSGKDCIVSNTFVTRKAVDKYANAAKKLGAKVMVMRMEHDYGNVHDVPAGTLASMKRAFQDYDGELIR
;
A
#
# COMPACT_ATOMS: atom_id res chain seq x y z
N MET A 1 -10.92 -6.85 20.74
CA MET A 1 -9.51 -6.61 20.34
C MET A 1 -9.45 -5.57 19.24
N GLU A 2 -8.50 -4.67 19.33
CA GLU A 2 -8.30 -3.65 18.31
C GLU A 2 -7.74 -4.27 17.05
N PRO A 3 -8.32 -4.01 15.87
CA PRO A 3 -7.71 -4.42 14.61
C PRO A 3 -6.41 -3.67 14.39
N LYS A 4 -5.55 -4.24 13.57
CA LYS A 4 -4.24 -3.65 13.22
C LYS A 4 -4.16 -3.42 11.72
N LEU A 5 -3.66 -2.26 11.34
CA LEU A 5 -3.34 -1.94 9.96
C LEU A 5 -1.83 -1.83 9.81
N LEU A 6 -1.27 -2.65 8.91
CA LEU A 6 0.12 -2.51 8.50
C LEU A 6 0.14 -1.83 7.13
N ILE A 7 0.74 -0.64 7.08
CA ILE A 7 0.95 0.12 5.85
C ILE A 7 2.37 -0.18 5.37
N ILE A 8 2.49 -0.77 4.18
CA ILE A 8 3.79 -1.05 3.56
C ILE A 8 3.95 -0.12 2.36
N ARG A 9 4.98 0.71 2.39
CA ARG A 9 5.25 1.73 1.40
C ARG A 9 6.61 1.52 0.73
N GLY A 10 6.76 2.03 -0.47
CA GLY A 10 8.02 1.94 -1.22
C GLY A 10 7.82 2.23 -2.69
N THR A 11 8.91 2.57 -3.38
CA THR A 11 8.90 2.76 -4.82
C THR A 11 8.70 1.43 -5.54
N PRO A 12 8.30 1.44 -6.83
CA PRO A 12 8.21 0.20 -7.61
C PRO A 12 9.54 -0.57 -7.57
N GLY A 13 9.46 -1.88 -7.36
CA GLY A 13 10.64 -2.75 -7.26
C GLY A 13 11.31 -2.80 -5.90
N SER A 14 10.74 -2.15 -4.88
CA SER A 14 11.31 -2.13 -3.52
C SER A 14 11.03 -3.40 -2.71
N GLY A 15 10.18 -4.29 -3.20
CA GLY A 15 9.83 -5.53 -2.52
C GLY A 15 8.57 -5.46 -1.65
N LYS A 16 7.83 -4.35 -1.71
CA LYS A 16 6.66 -4.14 -0.85
C LYS A 16 5.56 -5.19 -1.06
N SER A 17 5.21 -5.52 -2.31
CA SER A 17 4.19 -6.53 -2.58
C SER A 17 4.63 -7.91 -2.13
N THR A 18 5.89 -8.25 -2.33
CA THR A 18 6.46 -9.55 -1.94
C THR A 18 6.36 -9.76 -0.43
N ILE A 19 6.82 -8.78 0.36
CA ILE A 19 6.77 -8.89 1.81
C ILE A 19 5.32 -8.87 2.33
N ALA A 20 4.47 -8.05 1.72
CA ALA A 20 3.05 -7.98 2.09
C ALA A 20 2.35 -9.32 1.90
N LYS A 21 2.57 -9.98 0.76
CA LYS A 21 2.01 -11.29 0.49
C LYS A 21 2.51 -12.37 1.44
N LYS A 22 3.79 -12.34 1.77
CA LYS A 22 4.38 -13.30 2.74
C LYS A 22 3.75 -13.15 4.12
N ILE A 23 3.61 -11.92 4.60
CA ILE A 23 3.00 -11.65 5.91
C ILE A 23 1.53 -12.06 5.88
N ALA A 24 0.80 -11.71 4.81
CA ALA A 24 -0.61 -12.04 4.67
C ALA A 24 -0.86 -13.55 4.77
N VAL A 25 -0.06 -14.34 4.06
CA VAL A 25 -0.16 -15.81 4.08
C VAL A 25 0.20 -16.37 5.44
N LYS A 26 1.31 -15.89 6.03
CA LYS A 26 1.80 -16.42 7.30
C LYS A 26 0.82 -16.18 8.45
N PHE A 27 0.19 -15.03 8.49
CA PHE A 27 -0.71 -14.64 9.60
C PHE A 27 -2.19 -14.72 9.24
N GLY A 28 -2.52 -15.12 8.00
CA GLY A 28 -3.91 -15.26 7.57
C GLY A 28 -4.67 -13.93 7.56
N VAL A 29 -4.01 -12.84 7.18
CA VAL A 29 -4.63 -11.51 7.14
C VAL A 29 -4.86 -11.05 5.70
N ALA A 30 -5.85 -10.18 5.50
CA ALA A 30 -6.17 -9.63 4.19
C ALA A 30 -5.07 -8.65 3.74
N HIS A 31 -4.76 -8.68 2.45
CA HIS A 31 -3.81 -7.77 1.83
C HIS A 31 -4.45 -7.07 0.65
N PHE A 32 -4.35 -5.75 0.62
CA PHE A 32 -4.87 -4.92 -0.47
C PHE A 32 -3.78 -4.01 -1.03
N GLU A 33 -3.83 -3.79 -2.34
CA GLU A 33 -3.01 -2.80 -3.03
C GLU A 33 -3.81 -2.27 -4.24
N ASN A 34 -3.51 -1.04 -4.66
CA ASN A 34 -4.24 -0.40 -5.76
C ASN A 34 -4.20 -1.22 -7.04
N ASP A 35 -3.07 -1.86 -7.34
CA ASP A 35 -2.88 -2.62 -8.57
C ASP A 35 -3.86 -3.79 -8.72
N GLN A 36 -4.32 -4.36 -7.61
CA GLN A 36 -5.32 -5.44 -7.66
C GLN A 36 -6.63 -4.98 -8.32
N PHE A 37 -6.95 -3.71 -8.21
CA PHE A 37 -8.18 -3.13 -8.72
C PHE A 37 -8.02 -2.54 -10.12
N LEU A 38 -6.82 -2.63 -10.69
CA LEU A 38 -6.52 -2.24 -12.07
C LEU A 38 -6.55 -3.42 -13.03
N MET A 39 -6.73 -4.64 -12.52
CA MET A 39 -6.78 -5.84 -13.34
C MET A 39 -8.19 -6.03 -13.90
N HIS A 40 -8.28 -6.25 -15.22
CA HIS A 40 -9.50 -6.64 -15.91
C HIS A 40 -9.24 -8.02 -16.53
N GLY A 41 -9.65 -9.08 -15.80
CA GLY A 41 -9.25 -10.45 -16.14
C GLY A 41 -7.75 -10.61 -15.94
N ASP A 42 -7.04 -11.04 -16.98
CA ASP A 42 -5.59 -11.21 -16.97
C ASP A 42 -4.84 -9.93 -17.39
N LYS A 43 -5.56 -8.85 -17.73
CA LYS A 43 -4.95 -7.61 -18.24
C LYS A 43 -4.83 -6.57 -17.15
N TYR A 44 -3.64 -5.96 -17.06
CA TYR A 44 -3.40 -4.76 -16.28
C TYR A 44 -3.80 -3.55 -17.14
N VAL A 45 -4.82 -2.82 -16.72
CA VAL A 45 -5.31 -1.64 -17.43
C VAL A 45 -5.09 -0.42 -16.55
N TRP A 46 -4.40 0.59 -17.11
CA TRP A 46 -4.12 1.82 -16.39
C TRP A 46 -4.53 3.03 -17.20
N THR A 47 -5.47 3.81 -16.65
CA THR A 47 -5.79 5.18 -17.06
C THR A 47 -5.86 6.02 -15.80
N PRO A 48 -5.76 7.37 -15.89
CA PRO A 48 -5.89 8.21 -14.69
C PRO A 48 -7.21 8.01 -13.94
N ASP A 49 -8.32 7.82 -14.66
CA ASP A 49 -9.62 7.56 -14.02
C ASP A 49 -9.66 6.18 -13.37
N ASP A 50 -9.09 5.16 -14.02
CA ASP A 50 -9.01 3.81 -13.47
C ASP A 50 -8.14 3.80 -12.22
N ALA A 51 -7.03 4.55 -12.22
CA ALA A 51 -6.15 4.67 -11.07
C ALA A 51 -6.88 5.29 -9.87
N LYS A 52 -7.69 6.32 -10.09
CA LYS A 52 -8.50 6.94 -9.04
C LYS A 52 -9.53 5.97 -8.47
N ALA A 53 -10.24 5.25 -9.36
CA ALA A 53 -11.24 4.28 -8.96
C ALA A 53 -10.61 3.12 -8.18
N ALA A 54 -9.44 2.64 -8.62
CA ALA A 54 -8.70 1.58 -7.94
C ALA A 54 -8.25 2.02 -6.55
N ALA A 55 -7.72 3.24 -6.42
CA ALA A 55 -7.29 3.79 -5.14
C ALA A 55 -8.47 3.88 -4.15
N LYS A 56 -9.65 4.30 -4.64
CA LYS A 56 -10.86 4.37 -3.81
C LYS A 56 -11.32 2.97 -3.38
N LYS A 57 -11.35 2.02 -4.29
CA LYS A 57 -11.74 0.63 -3.96
C LYS A 57 -10.80 0.01 -2.95
N CYS A 58 -9.49 0.24 -3.09
CA CYS A 58 -8.50 -0.23 -2.16
C CYS A 58 -8.74 0.36 -0.76
N PHE A 59 -8.90 1.66 -0.67
CA PHE A 59 -9.17 2.35 0.58
C PHE A 59 -10.44 1.83 1.25
N ASP A 60 -11.53 1.73 0.51
CA ASP A 60 -12.83 1.27 1.03
C ASP A 60 -12.72 -0.18 1.54
N SER A 61 -11.99 -1.05 0.82
CA SER A 61 -11.77 -2.45 1.21
C SER A 61 -10.99 -2.56 2.52
N VAL A 62 -9.94 -1.74 2.68
CA VAL A 62 -9.16 -1.70 3.92
C VAL A 62 -10.03 -1.25 5.08
N MET A 63 -10.76 -0.16 4.91
CA MET A 63 -11.61 0.38 5.98
C MET A 63 -12.72 -0.60 6.38
N GLN A 64 -13.33 -1.27 5.40
CA GLN A 64 -14.37 -2.27 5.67
C GLN A 64 -13.80 -3.46 6.46
N THR A 65 -12.60 -3.92 6.10
CA THR A 65 -11.94 -5.01 6.82
C THR A 65 -11.69 -4.63 8.27
N LEU A 66 -11.17 -3.42 8.51
CA LEU A 66 -10.92 -2.92 9.86
C LEU A 66 -12.21 -2.74 10.66
N ARG A 67 -13.30 -2.25 10.03
CA ARG A 67 -14.60 -2.13 10.69
C ARG A 67 -15.15 -3.47 11.15
N SER A 68 -14.82 -4.54 10.43
CA SER A 68 -15.24 -5.89 10.82
C SER A 68 -14.40 -6.47 11.95
N GLY A 69 -13.42 -5.72 12.47
CA GLY A 69 -12.55 -6.14 13.56
C GLY A 69 -11.37 -7.00 13.14
N LYS A 70 -11.07 -7.05 11.84
CA LYS A 70 -9.99 -7.88 11.30
C LYS A 70 -8.77 -7.05 10.97
N ASP A 71 -7.59 -7.66 11.15
CA ASP A 71 -6.31 -7.07 10.75
C ASP A 71 -6.20 -7.00 9.23
N CYS A 72 -5.41 -6.05 8.75
CA CYS A 72 -5.30 -5.79 7.33
C CYS A 72 -3.91 -5.25 6.98
N ILE A 73 -3.46 -5.55 5.77
CA ILE A 73 -2.23 -5.00 5.20
C ILE A 73 -2.61 -4.22 3.94
N VAL A 74 -2.07 -3.01 3.81
CA VAL A 74 -2.16 -2.26 2.57
C VAL A 74 -0.75 -1.93 2.08
N SER A 75 -0.47 -2.21 0.81
CA SER A 75 0.82 -1.92 0.20
C SER A 75 0.61 -1.10 -1.07
N ASN A 76 1.19 0.09 -1.09
CA ASN A 76 1.18 1.01 -2.23
C ASN A 76 2.45 1.82 -2.19
N THR A 77 2.68 2.66 -3.19
CA THR A 77 3.88 3.51 -3.21
C THR A 77 3.90 4.46 -2.02
N PHE A 78 2.77 5.10 -1.70
CA PHE A 78 2.65 6.04 -0.57
C PHE A 78 3.82 7.04 -0.54
N VAL A 79 4.04 7.72 -1.66
CA VAL A 79 5.19 8.61 -1.87
C VAL A 79 5.18 9.78 -0.88
N THR A 80 3.99 10.26 -0.51
CA THR A 80 3.84 11.44 0.35
C THR A 80 3.33 11.07 1.73
N ARG A 81 3.67 11.93 2.72
CA ARG A 81 3.09 11.83 4.08
C ARG A 81 1.57 11.91 4.05
N LYS A 82 1.03 12.77 3.19
CA LYS A 82 -0.42 12.94 3.03
C LYS A 82 -1.10 11.61 2.64
N ALA A 83 -0.49 10.86 1.73
CA ALA A 83 -1.03 9.56 1.30
C ALA A 83 -1.05 8.56 2.45
N VAL A 84 0.00 8.52 3.26
CA VAL A 84 0.07 7.66 4.46
C VAL A 84 -0.96 8.11 5.49
N ASP A 85 -1.04 9.42 5.77
CA ASP A 85 -1.96 9.98 6.78
C ASP A 85 -3.42 9.70 6.46
N LYS A 86 -3.79 9.68 5.18
CA LYS A 86 -5.16 9.36 4.77
C LYS A 86 -5.59 8.00 5.33
N TYR A 87 -4.74 7.00 5.18
CA TYR A 87 -5.00 5.64 5.70
C TYR A 87 -4.85 5.59 7.22
N ALA A 88 -3.76 6.15 7.74
CA ALA A 88 -3.47 6.10 9.18
C ALA A 88 -4.55 6.77 10.00
N ASN A 89 -4.96 7.98 9.62
CA ASN A 89 -5.96 8.74 10.36
C ASN A 89 -7.34 8.08 10.30
N ALA A 90 -7.73 7.58 9.13
CA ALA A 90 -9.01 6.89 8.98
C ALA A 90 -9.04 5.58 9.79
N ALA A 91 -7.95 4.82 9.78
CA ALA A 91 -7.84 3.59 10.57
C ALA A 91 -7.91 3.87 12.07
N LYS A 92 -7.21 4.89 12.54
CA LYS A 92 -7.23 5.29 13.96
C LYS A 92 -8.63 5.70 14.41
N LYS A 93 -9.39 6.38 13.56
CA LYS A 93 -10.79 6.73 13.85
C LYS A 93 -11.67 5.50 14.05
N LEU A 94 -11.31 4.38 13.44
CA LEU A 94 -12.01 3.10 13.61
C LEU A 94 -11.50 2.30 14.80
N GLY A 95 -10.58 2.85 15.59
CA GLY A 95 -9.99 2.17 16.72
C GLY A 95 -8.85 1.22 16.38
N ALA A 96 -8.33 1.29 15.16
CA ALA A 96 -7.23 0.42 14.73
C ALA A 96 -5.88 0.95 15.18
N LYS A 97 -4.95 0.03 15.45
CA LYS A 97 -3.54 0.36 15.61
C LYS A 97 -2.90 0.40 14.23
N VAL A 98 -2.00 1.34 14.01
CA VAL A 98 -1.35 1.54 12.71
C VAL A 98 0.16 1.38 12.85
N MET A 99 0.74 0.59 11.95
CA MET A 99 2.19 0.46 11.81
C MET A 99 2.56 0.76 10.36
N VAL A 100 3.64 1.50 10.16
CA VAL A 100 4.13 1.87 8.83
C VAL A 100 5.51 1.24 8.60
N MET A 101 5.66 0.56 7.47
CA MET A 101 6.93 -0.05 7.06
C MET A 101 7.30 0.47 5.68
N ARG A 102 8.52 0.99 5.55
CA ARG A 102 9.07 1.46 4.28
C ARG A 102 10.08 0.44 3.74
N MET A 103 9.83 -0.02 2.52
CA MET A 103 10.74 -0.93 1.82
C MET A 103 11.70 -0.14 0.95
N GLU A 104 13.00 -0.38 1.08
CA GLU A 104 14.03 0.34 0.35
C GLU A 104 14.92 -0.54 -0.53
N HIS A 105 14.54 -1.79 -0.75
CA HIS A 105 15.28 -2.65 -1.65
C HIS A 105 15.05 -2.25 -3.11
N ASP A 106 15.94 -2.70 -3.97
CA ASP A 106 15.83 -2.49 -5.41
C ASP A 106 15.93 -3.86 -6.10
N TYR A 107 14.76 -4.44 -6.38
CA TYR A 107 14.67 -5.74 -7.04
C TYR A 107 14.35 -5.61 -8.54
N GLY A 108 14.42 -4.41 -9.08
CA GLY A 108 14.10 -4.14 -10.47
C GLY A 108 12.65 -3.68 -10.65
N ASN A 109 12.34 -3.26 -11.88
CA ASN A 109 11.06 -2.66 -12.21
C ASN A 109 10.09 -3.70 -12.75
N VAL A 110 9.23 -4.24 -11.89
CA VAL A 110 8.32 -5.35 -12.23
C VAL A 110 7.05 -4.91 -12.97
N HIS A 111 6.77 -3.61 -13.03
CA HIS A 111 5.56 -3.07 -13.69
C HIS A 111 5.89 -2.21 -14.92
N ASP A 112 7.11 -2.31 -15.44
CA ASP A 112 7.58 -1.52 -16.58
C ASP A 112 7.35 -0.01 -16.41
N VAL A 113 7.52 0.49 -15.20
CA VAL A 113 7.43 1.91 -14.91
C VAL A 113 8.58 2.63 -15.63
N PRO A 114 8.32 3.68 -16.41
CA PRO A 114 9.40 4.41 -17.08
C PRO A 114 10.47 4.88 -16.09
N ALA A 115 11.74 4.78 -16.50
CA ALA A 115 12.88 5.12 -15.65
C ALA A 115 12.80 6.55 -15.09
N GLY A 116 12.32 7.50 -15.89
CA GLY A 116 12.12 8.88 -15.45
C GLY A 116 11.07 9.01 -14.37
N THR A 117 9.97 8.25 -14.47
CA THR A 117 8.90 8.23 -13.47
C THR A 117 9.43 7.63 -12.16
N LEU A 118 10.16 6.52 -12.24
CA LEU A 118 10.76 5.89 -11.07
C LEU A 118 11.73 6.84 -10.35
N ALA A 119 12.59 7.52 -11.10
CA ALA A 119 13.54 8.50 -10.55
C ALA A 119 12.81 9.66 -9.89
N SER A 120 11.72 10.15 -10.49
CA SER A 120 10.89 11.21 -9.91
C SER A 120 10.25 10.78 -8.60
N MET A 121 9.74 9.55 -8.54
CA MET A 121 9.17 9.00 -7.30
C MET A 121 10.22 8.92 -6.20
N LYS A 122 11.42 8.43 -6.50
CA LYS A 122 12.51 8.34 -5.54
C LYS A 122 12.90 9.70 -4.98
N ARG A 123 12.94 10.74 -5.82
CA ARG A 123 13.25 12.10 -5.38
C ARG A 123 12.12 12.71 -4.56
N ALA A 124 10.87 12.41 -4.90
CA ALA A 124 9.69 12.95 -4.23
C ALA A 124 9.33 12.20 -2.94
N PHE A 125 9.95 11.04 -2.70
CA PHE A 125 9.57 10.16 -1.60
C PHE A 125 9.87 10.82 -0.25
N GLN A 126 8.82 11.01 0.56
CA GLN A 126 8.92 11.69 1.85
C GLN A 126 9.10 10.68 2.98
N ASP A 127 9.94 11.01 3.95
CA ASP A 127 10.04 10.23 5.18
C ASP A 127 8.75 10.33 6.00
N TYR A 128 8.47 9.31 6.78
CA TYR A 128 7.30 9.29 7.65
C TYR A 128 7.74 8.95 9.08
N ASP A 129 7.37 9.80 10.04
CA ASP A 129 7.75 9.62 11.44
C ASP A 129 7.26 8.29 12.00
N GLY A 130 8.15 7.54 12.63
CA GLY A 130 7.84 6.26 13.25
C GLY A 130 7.82 5.08 12.30
N GLU A 131 8.14 5.28 11.02
CA GLU A 131 8.20 4.16 10.08
C GLU A 131 9.38 3.24 10.33
N LEU A 132 9.16 1.94 10.11
CA LEU A 132 10.25 0.97 10.07
C LEU A 132 10.82 0.95 8.66
N ILE A 133 12.16 0.98 8.53
CA ILE A 133 12.84 0.93 7.24
C ILE A 133 13.45 -0.45 7.06
N ARG A 134 13.13 -1.10 5.93
CA ARG A 134 13.61 -2.44 5.60
C ARG A 134 14.22 -2.53 4.22
#